data_63ae5dd95520e0e7d1b4945d17ec9707
#
_entry.id   63ae5dd95520e0e7d1b4945d17ec9707
#
_cell.length_a   1.000
_cell.length_b   1.000
_cell.length_c   1.000
_cell.angle_alpha   90.00
_cell.angle_beta   90.00
_cell.angle_gamma   90.00
#
_symmetry.space_group_name_H-M   'P 1'
#
loop_
_entity.id
_entity.type
_entity.pdbx_description
1 polymer ?
#
loop_
_entity_poly.entity_id
_entity_poly.type
_entity_poly.pdbx_seq_one_letter_code
_entity_poly.pdbx_strand_id
1 'polypeptide(L)'
;MVTYSPVCSYNEWDPLEEVVVGRLEGAMIPTRHLTVTFNIPQRVMRIYKLVAGLPYPKFVVRPAQRELDEFIHILEAEGITVRRPAVTDFSVTYKTPHWQSKGFCSACPRDGLLVVGDEIIETPMAWR
;
A
#
# COMPACT_ATOMS: atom_id res chain seq x y z
N MET A 1 13.23 -14.65 -29.86
CA MET A 1 13.56 -14.00 -28.56
C MET A 1 12.40 -14.29 -27.62
N VAL A 2 12.62 -15.09 -26.62
CA VAL A 2 11.61 -15.26 -25.55
C VAL A 2 11.65 -13.96 -24.74
N THR A 3 10.61 -13.16 -24.80
CA THR A 3 10.46 -11.98 -23.93
C THR A 3 10.22 -12.52 -22.53
N TYR A 4 11.20 -12.41 -21.68
CA TYR A 4 11.05 -12.73 -20.26
C TYR A 4 10.08 -11.71 -19.64
N SER A 5 8.90 -12.17 -19.20
CA SER A 5 8.01 -11.37 -18.38
C SER A 5 8.47 -11.50 -16.93
N PRO A 6 8.73 -10.39 -16.22
CA PRO A 6 9.04 -10.45 -14.80
C PRO A 6 7.82 -10.83 -13.96
N VAL A 7 6.64 -10.85 -14.56
CA VAL A 7 5.38 -11.24 -13.90
C VAL A 7 5.10 -12.70 -14.25
N CYS A 8 5.08 -13.55 -13.21
CA CYS A 8 4.89 -14.98 -13.36
C CYS A 8 4.38 -15.57 -12.04
N SER A 9 3.06 -15.64 -11.84
CA SER A 9 2.46 -16.18 -10.63
C SER A 9 1.29 -17.09 -10.94
N TYR A 10 1.54 -18.38 -11.01
CA TYR A 10 0.53 -19.39 -11.35
C TYR A 10 -0.02 -20.13 -10.13
N ASN A 11 0.65 -20.01 -8.97
CA ASN A 11 0.26 -20.61 -7.72
C ASN A 11 0.94 -19.90 -6.53
N GLU A 12 0.63 -20.31 -5.29
CA GLU A 12 1.13 -19.67 -4.07
C GLU A 12 2.28 -20.46 -3.38
N TRP A 13 2.79 -21.53 -3.98
CA TRP A 13 3.79 -22.43 -3.37
C TRP A 13 5.07 -22.58 -4.20
N ASP A 14 5.15 -22.01 -5.39
CA ASP A 14 6.40 -21.94 -6.14
C ASP A 14 7.38 -20.97 -5.47
N PRO A 15 8.70 -21.16 -5.64
CA PRO A 15 9.70 -20.25 -5.11
C PRO A 15 9.43 -18.80 -5.54
N LEU A 16 9.45 -17.88 -4.58
CA LEU A 16 9.30 -16.45 -4.84
C LEU A 16 10.61 -15.91 -5.43
N GLU A 17 10.55 -15.34 -6.63
CA GLU A 17 11.72 -14.77 -7.34
C GLU A 17 11.74 -13.24 -7.23
N GLU A 18 10.58 -12.61 -7.38
CA GLU A 18 10.44 -11.15 -7.35
C GLU A 18 9.14 -10.74 -6.65
N VAL A 19 9.18 -9.67 -5.85
CA VAL A 19 8.03 -9.19 -5.10
C VAL A 19 7.98 -7.66 -5.04
N VAL A 20 6.78 -7.10 -5.03
CA VAL A 20 6.55 -5.67 -4.76
C VAL A 20 6.23 -5.48 -3.29
N VAL A 21 7.11 -4.80 -2.57
CA VAL A 21 6.90 -4.42 -1.17
C VAL A 21 6.53 -2.94 -1.08
N GLY A 22 5.49 -2.63 -0.34
CA GLY A 22 4.95 -1.28 -0.22
C GLY A 22 5.85 -0.29 0.51
N ARG A 23 5.36 0.95 0.65
CA ARG A 23 6.06 2.09 1.27
C ARG A 23 5.18 2.80 2.28
N LEU A 24 5.82 3.41 3.26
CA LEU A 24 5.17 4.26 4.27
C LEU A 24 5.55 5.74 4.16
N GLU A 25 6.47 6.08 3.24
CA GLU A 25 6.86 7.47 3.00
C GLU A 25 5.65 8.29 2.54
N GLY A 26 5.46 9.43 3.18
CA GLY A 26 4.32 10.31 2.89
C GLY A 26 2.97 9.80 3.38
N ALA A 27 2.93 8.71 4.15
CA ALA A 27 1.68 8.15 4.67
C ALA A 27 0.87 9.20 5.43
N MET A 28 -0.42 9.26 5.11
CA MET A 28 -1.37 10.19 5.71
C MET A 28 -2.59 9.46 6.25
N ILE A 29 -3.14 9.98 7.34
CA ILE A 29 -4.38 9.47 7.91
C ILE A 29 -5.50 9.72 6.88
N PRO A 30 -6.24 8.68 6.46
CA PRO A 30 -7.27 8.84 5.44
C PRO A 30 -8.31 9.87 5.85
N THR A 31 -8.87 10.59 4.88
CA THR A 31 -10.00 11.47 5.11
C THR A 31 -11.24 10.67 5.48
N ARG A 32 -12.24 11.34 6.05
CA ARG A 32 -13.47 10.67 6.51
C ARG A 32 -14.25 10.11 5.33
N HIS A 33 -14.39 8.80 5.32
CA HIS A 33 -15.24 8.06 4.41
C HIS A 33 -15.91 6.90 5.16
N LEU A 34 -17.06 6.46 4.71
CA LEU A 34 -17.82 5.40 5.38
C LEU A 34 -16.99 4.11 5.55
N THR A 35 -16.28 3.70 4.52
CA THR A 35 -15.44 2.50 4.51
C THR A 35 -14.32 2.54 5.56
N VAL A 36 -13.81 3.73 5.88
CA VAL A 36 -12.80 3.93 6.92
C VAL A 36 -13.46 4.00 8.30
N THR A 37 -14.49 4.82 8.44
CA THR A 37 -15.12 5.07 9.73
C THR A 37 -15.85 3.85 10.28
N PHE A 38 -16.32 2.95 9.42
CA PHE A 38 -16.97 1.71 9.83
C PHE A 38 -16.05 0.81 10.68
N ASN A 39 -14.75 0.81 10.39
CA ASN A 39 -13.76 -0.01 11.09
C ASN A 39 -13.13 0.68 12.31
N ILE A 40 -13.49 1.95 12.59
CA ILE A 40 -12.90 2.69 13.71
C ILE A 40 -13.77 2.54 14.96
N PRO A 41 -13.21 2.02 16.08
CA PRO A 41 -13.93 1.92 17.33
C PRO A 41 -14.45 3.29 17.80
N GLN A 42 -15.67 3.33 18.34
CA GLN A 42 -16.33 4.55 18.78
C GLN A 42 -15.49 5.39 19.76
N ARG A 43 -14.73 4.72 20.64
CA ARG A 43 -13.85 5.36 21.63
C ARG A 43 -12.75 6.23 21.02
N VAL A 44 -12.26 5.88 19.80
CA VAL A 44 -11.20 6.64 19.12
C VAL A 44 -11.73 7.55 18.01
N MET A 45 -13.03 7.45 17.69
CA MET A 45 -13.66 8.22 16.63
C MET A 45 -13.51 9.73 16.81
N ARG A 46 -13.53 10.23 18.05
CA ARG A 46 -13.35 11.67 18.33
C ARG A 46 -11.97 12.14 17.92
N ILE A 47 -10.93 11.37 18.26
CA ILE A 47 -9.53 11.67 17.91
C ILE A 47 -9.36 11.59 16.41
N TYR A 48 -9.87 10.51 15.80
CA TYR A 48 -9.80 10.35 14.34
C TYR A 48 -10.40 11.54 13.58
N LYS A 49 -11.54 12.06 14.03
CA LYS A 49 -12.19 13.25 13.42
C LYS A 49 -11.30 14.50 13.42
N LEU A 50 -10.39 14.62 14.37
CA LEU A 50 -9.47 15.75 14.49
C LEU A 50 -8.22 15.58 13.60
N VAL A 51 -7.78 14.33 13.40
CA VAL A 51 -6.51 14.04 12.70
C VAL A 51 -6.70 13.52 11.27
N ALA A 52 -7.94 13.26 10.83
CA ALA A 52 -8.23 12.79 9.48
C ALA A 52 -7.67 13.75 8.41
N GLY A 53 -6.90 13.23 7.46
CA GLY A 53 -6.23 14.00 6.42
C GLY A 53 -4.92 14.65 6.82
N LEU A 54 -4.43 14.41 8.04
CA LEU A 54 -3.10 14.85 8.48
C LEU A 54 -2.04 13.76 8.23
N PRO A 55 -0.76 14.13 8.10
CA PRO A 55 0.33 13.16 8.05
C PRO A 55 0.36 12.30 9.33
N TYR A 56 0.70 11.03 9.18
CA TYR A 56 0.98 10.20 10.36
C TYR A 56 2.17 10.76 11.14
N PRO A 57 2.10 10.77 12.48
CA PRO A 57 3.22 11.20 13.32
C PRO A 57 4.47 10.36 13.06
N LYS A 58 5.64 11.00 13.03
CA LYS A 58 6.92 10.32 12.75
C LYS A 58 7.24 9.18 13.71
N PHE A 59 6.77 9.29 14.98
CA PHE A 59 6.98 8.24 15.97
C PHE A 59 6.16 6.97 15.69
N VAL A 60 5.12 7.05 14.86
CA VAL A 60 4.34 5.89 14.38
C VAL A 60 4.98 5.34 13.10
N VAL A 61 5.33 6.21 12.16
CA VAL A 61 5.83 5.78 10.84
C VAL A 61 7.24 5.18 10.92
N ARG A 62 8.14 5.76 11.74
CA ARG A 62 9.53 5.32 11.81
C ARG A 62 9.73 3.86 12.29
N PRO A 63 9.05 3.40 13.36
CA PRO A 63 9.13 1.99 13.75
C PRO A 63 8.61 1.06 12.65
N ALA A 64 7.42 1.34 12.12
CA ALA A 64 6.84 0.55 11.04
C ALA A 64 7.71 0.52 9.77
N GLN A 65 8.37 1.64 9.44
CA GLN A 65 9.33 1.68 8.34
C GLN A 65 10.53 0.76 8.59
N ARG A 66 11.06 0.72 9.81
CA ARG A 66 12.17 -0.18 10.16
C ARG A 66 11.78 -1.65 10.04
N GLU A 67 10.61 -2.01 10.55
CA GLU A 67 10.09 -3.38 10.43
C GLU A 67 9.92 -3.79 8.96
N LEU A 68 9.46 -2.86 8.12
CA LEU A 68 9.33 -3.08 6.69
C LEU A 68 10.70 -3.21 6.01
N ASP A 69 11.67 -2.41 6.40
CA ASP A 69 13.04 -2.48 5.87
C ASP A 69 13.74 -3.79 6.32
N GLU A 70 13.53 -4.24 7.57
CA GLU A 70 13.99 -5.55 8.05
C GLU A 70 13.36 -6.70 7.24
N PHE A 71 12.06 -6.64 6.97
CA PHE A 71 11.39 -7.61 6.12
C PHE A 71 11.99 -7.67 4.72
N ILE A 72 12.30 -6.51 4.12
CA ILE A 72 12.96 -6.43 2.82
C ILE A 72 14.34 -7.10 2.87
N HIS A 73 15.15 -6.83 3.90
CA HIS A 73 16.46 -7.47 4.05
C HIS A 73 16.39 -8.99 4.16
N ILE A 74 15.35 -9.52 4.83
CA ILE A 74 15.12 -10.98 4.89
C ILE A 74 14.84 -11.53 3.49
N LEU A 75 13.96 -10.89 2.72
CA LEU A 75 13.65 -11.32 1.36
C LEU A 75 14.87 -11.29 0.44
N GLU A 76 15.64 -10.21 0.50
CA GLU A 76 16.87 -10.05 -0.29
C GLU A 76 17.94 -11.07 0.11
N ALA A 77 18.05 -11.42 1.40
CA ALA A 77 18.96 -12.45 1.89
C ALA A 77 18.60 -13.86 1.38
N GLU A 78 17.31 -14.11 1.12
CA GLU A 78 16.82 -15.33 0.47
C GLU A 78 16.96 -15.29 -1.07
N GLY A 79 17.58 -14.25 -1.63
CA GLY A 79 17.80 -14.09 -3.06
C GLY A 79 16.62 -13.55 -3.85
N ILE A 80 15.60 -13.04 -3.17
CA ILE A 80 14.39 -12.49 -3.79
C ILE A 80 14.64 -11.05 -4.23
N THR A 81 14.28 -10.73 -5.46
CA THR A 81 14.32 -9.35 -5.96
C THR A 81 13.16 -8.54 -5.40
N VAL A 82 13.46 -7.51 -4.62
CA VAL A 82 12.43 -6.63 -4.05
C VAL A 82 12.27 -5.35 -4.87
N ARG A 83 11.06 -5.11 -5.36
CA ARG A 83 10.65 -3.87 -6.02
C ARG A 83 9.85 -3.01 -5.05
N ARG A 84 9.96 -1.69 -5.21
CA ARG A 84 9.18 -0.75 -4.41
C ARG A 84 8.44 0.24 -5.30
N PRO A 85 7.16 0.57 -5.01
CA PRO A 85 6.44 1.59 -5.77
C PRO A 85 7.15 2.94 -5.66
N ALA A 86 6.91 3.83 -6.61
CA ALA A 86 7.39 5.21 -6.54
C ALA A 86 6.80 5.92 -5.31
N VAL A 87 7.56 6.87 -4.76
CA VAL A 87 7.07 7.72 -3.67
C VAL A 87 5.92 8.58 -4.19
N THR A 88 4.77 8.51 -3.52
CA THR A 88 3.57 9.24 -3.90
C THR A 88 3.24 10.31 -2.86
N ASP A 89 2.85 11.49 -3.31
CA ASP A 89 2.37 12.56 -2.45
C ASP A 89 0.87 12.37 -2.14
N PHE A 90 0.57 11.81 -0.99
CA PHE A 90 -0.79 11.59 -0.52
C PHE A 90 -1.48 12.86 0.01
N SER A 91 -0.81 14.01 0.01
CA SER A 91 -1.41 15.29 0.36
C SER A 91 -2.26 15.88 -0.76
N VAL A 92 -2.06 15.41 -1.98
CA VAL A 92 -2.84 15.83 -3.15
C VAL A 92 -4.20 15.16 -3.15
N THR A 93 -5.25 15.98 -3.36
CA THR A 93 -6.60 15.43 -3.56
C THR A 93 -6.75 14.96 -5.00
N TYR A 94 -7.11 13.70 -5.19
CA TYR A 94 -7.46 13.17 -6.49
C TYR A 94 -8.96 12.86 -6.59
N LYS A 95 -9.48 12.93 -7.79
CA LYS A 95 -10.91 12.87 -8.07
C LYS A 95 -11.19 11.91 -9.22
N THR A 96 -12.29 11.21 -9.09
CA THR A 96 -12.96 10.49 -10.18
C THR A 96 -14.34 11.11 -10.43
N PRO A 97 -15.07 10.72 -11.46
CA PRO A 97 -16.45 11.18 -11.64
C PRO A 97 -17.39 10.88 -10.45
N HIS A 98 -17.05 9.88 -9.64
CA HIS A 98 -17.94 9.36 -8.59
C HIS A 98 -17.49 9.67 -7.16
N TRP A 99 -16.19 9.97 -6.94
CA TRP A 99 -15.67 10.24 -5.61
C TRP A 99 -14.36 11.04 -5.66
N GLN A 100 -13.99 11.57 -4.52
CA GLN A 100 -12.69 12.20 -4.31
C GLN A 100 -12.06 11.68 -3.02
N SER A 101 -10.74 11.59 -3.01
CA SER A 101 -9.99 11.12 -1.87
C SER A 101 -8.70 11.91 -1.65
N LYS A 102 -8.25 11.92 -0.41
CA LYS A 102 -6.97 12.47 0.02
C LYS A 102 -6.46 11.68 1.21
N GLY A 103 -5.16 11.54 1.31
CA GLY A 103 -4.52 10.74 2.34
C GLY A 103 -4.45 9.26 1.95
N PHE A 104 -3.82 8.49 2.74
CA PHE A 104 -3.56 7.06 2.67
C PHE A 104 -2.06 6.75 2.64
N CYS A 105 -1.68 5.57 2.15
CA CYS A 105 -0.30 5.14 1.97
C CYS A 105 -0.21 4.10 0.86
N SER A 106 1.00 3.78 0.42
CA SER A 106 1.28 2.68 -0.52
C SER A 106 1.89 1.45 0.18
N ALA A 107 1.52 1.21 1.45
CA ALA A 107 2.07 0.10 2.23
C ALA A 107 1.64 -1.27 1.72
N CYS A 108 0.44 -1.38 1.14
CA CYS A 108 -0.16 -2.63 0.68
C CYS A 108 -0.47 -2.58 -0.82
N PRO A 109 0.51 -2.76 -1.73
CA PRO A 109 0.26 -2.77 -3.18
C PRO A 109 -0.76 -3.82 -3.60
N ARG A 110 -0.82 -4.95 -2.90
CA ARG A 110 -1.77 -6.04 -3.12
C ARG A 110 -3.25 -5.60 -3.10
N ASP A 111 -3.56 -4.53 -2.37
CA ASP A 111 -4.95 -4.03 -2.30
C ASP A 111 -5.45 -3.51 -3.65
N GLY A 112 -4.56 -3.01 -4.50
CA GLY A 112 -4.88 -2.45 -5.81
C GLY A 112 -4.44 -3.30 -7.00
N LEU A 113 -3.66 -4.36 -6.77
CA LEU A 113 -3.05 -5.16 -7.84
C LEU A 113 -3.23 -6.64 -7.55
N LEU A 114 -3.72 -7.38 -8.54
CA LEU A 114 -3.79 -8.83 -8.52
C LEU A 114 -2.89 -9.38 -9.63
N VAL A 115 -1.99 -10.28 -9.26
CA VAL A 115 -1.11 -10.96 -10.23
C VAL A 115 -1.66 -12.35 -10.50
N VAL A 116 -1.89 -12.67 -11.78
CA VAL A 116 -2.37 -13.98 -12.23
C VAL A 116 -1.62 -14.38 -13.49
N GLY A 117 -0.83 -15.43 -13.41
CA GLY A 117 0.03 -15.85 -14.51
C GLY A 117 1.05 -14.77 -14.86
N ASP A 118 1.05 -14.29 -16.08
CA ASP A 118 1.92 -13.25 -16.61
C ASP A 118 1.25 -11.87 -16.70
N GLU A 119 0.09 -11.70 -16.05
CA GLU A 119 -0.69 -10.48 -16.06
C GLU A 119 -0.77 -9.83 -14.67
N ILE A 120 -0.77 -8.49 -14.65
CA ILE A 120 -1.12 -7.68 -13.48
C ILE A 120 -2.49 -7.05 -13.75
N ILE A 121 -3.45 -7.40 -12.93
CA ILE A 121 -4.81 -6.89 -13.01
C ILE A 121 -4.95 -5.76 -11.98
N GLU A 122 -5.24 -4.55 -12.47
CA GLU A 122 -5.58 -3.44 -11.58
C GLU A 122 -7.02 -3.60 -11.09
N THR A 123 -7.20 -3.63 -9.78
CA THR A 123 -8.52 -3.75 -9.17
C THR A 123 -9.09 -2.36 -8.90
N PRO A 124 -10.29 -2.02 -9.43
CA PRO A 124 -10.90 -0.73 -9.19
C PRO A 124 -11.28 -0.60 -7.71
N MET A 125 -10.72 0.41 -7.06
CA MET A 125 -11.02 0.71 -5.67
C MET A 125 -12.25 1.63 -5.58
N ALA A 126 -13.16 1.34 -4.66
CA ALA A 126 -14.39 2.11 -4.51
C ALA A 126 -14.16 3.55 -4.02
N TRP A 127 -12.99 3.82 -3.45
CA TRP A 127 -12.73 5.13 -2.82
C TRP A 127 -11.24 5.54 -2.77
N ARG A 128 -10.29 4.66 -3.09
CA ARG A 128 -8.85 4.95 -2.97
C ARG A 128 -8.06 4.34 -4.13
#